data_088e7ab8eec8f65f9408d487c9f30e51
#
_entry.id   088e7ab8eec8f65f9408d487c9f30e51
#
_cell.length_a   1.000
_cell.length_b   1.000
_cell.length_c   1.000
_cell.angle_alpha   90.00
_cell.angle_beta   90.00
_cell.angle_gamma   90.00
#
_symmetry.space_group_name_H-M   'P 1'
#
loop_
_entity.id
_entity.type
_entity.pdbx_description
1 polymer ?
#
loop_
_entity_poly.entity_id
_entity_poly.type
_entity_poly.pdbx_seq_one_letter_code
_entity_poly.pdbx_strand_id
1 'polypeptide(L)'
;DTNGFTYEIIFVNDGSTDSSWEVIKKLHSENPDNVHGIKFRRNHGKSPALYCGFEKAQGDVVITMDADLQDSPDEIPELYRMIKEEGYDLVSGYKQKRYDPLSKTIPTKLFNATARRVSGIKNLHDFNCGLKAYRKEVIKSIEVYGEMHRYIPYLAKNAGFNKIGEKVVQHQARKYGK
;
A
#
# COMPACT_ATOMS: atom_id res chain seq x y z
N ASP A 1 -3.28 -21.90 -0.66
CA ASP A 1 -3.50 -21.04 -1.83
C ASP A 1 -4.85 -21.35 -2.47
N THR A 2 -5.91 -20.72 -1.98
CA THR A 2 -7.29 -20.97 -2.44
C THR A 2 -7.61 -20.34 -3.79
N ASN A 3 -6.77 -19.42 -4.28
CA ASN A 3 -7.02 -18.62 -5.49
C ASN A 3 -6.13 -19.01 -6.69
N GLY A 4 -5.25 -20.00 -6.55
CA GLY A 4 -4.49 -20.57 -7.67
C GLY A 4 -3.38 -19.70 -8.26
N PHE A 5 -2.97 -18.61 -7.59
CA PHE A 5 -1.83 -17.79 -8.01
C PHE A 5 -0.63 -17.92 -7.07
N THR A 6 0.56 -17.75 -7.62
CA THR A 6 1.80 -17.65 -6.83
C THR A 6 1.89 -16.32 -6.14
N TYR A 7 2.52 -16.26 -4.97
CA TYR A 7 2.64 -15.02 -4.19
C TYR A 7 4.00 -14.93 -3.48
N GLU A 8 4.38 -13.71 -3.18
CA GLU A 8 5.44 -13.36 -2.24
C GLU A 8 4.92 -12.34 -1.23
N ILE A 9 5.44 -12.38 -0.01
CA ILE A 9 5.16 -11.39 1.03
C ILE A 9 6.48 -10.74 1.43
N ILE A 10 6.56 -9.42 1.30
CA ILE A 10 7.75 -8.65 1.64
C ILE A 10 7.42 -7.77 2.85
N PHE A 11 7.94 -8.13 4.01
CA PHE A 11 7.87 -7.31 5.21
C PHE A 11 8.99 -6.29 5.22
N VAL A 12 8.64 -5.00 5.36
CA VAL A 12 9.62 -3.94 5.55
C VAL A 12 9.52 -3.42 6.98
N ASN A 13 10.52 -3.72 7.79
CA ASN A 13 10.64 -3.24 9.15
C ASN A 13 11.41 -1.91 9.17
N ASP A 14 10.69 -0.82 9.39
CA ASP A 14 11.22 0.54 9.41
C ASP A 14 11.80 0.90 10.81
N GLY A 15 12.75 0.09 11.28
CA GLY A 15 13.50 0.34 12.50
C GLY A 15 12.70 0.12 13.79
N SER A 16 11.77 -0.85 13.82
CA SER A 16 11.07 -1.22 15.05
C SER A 16 12.03 -1.66 16.15
N THR A 17 11.73 -1.28 17.39
CA THR A 17 12.51 -1.59 18.59
C THR A 17 11.94 -2.76 19.41
N ASP A 18 10.80 -3.27 19.01
CA ASP A 18 10.11 -4.42 19.60
C ASP A 18 10.52 -5.75 18.92
N SER A 19 9.78 -6.82 19.21
CA SER A 19 10.02 -8.16 18.66
C SER A 19 9.58 -8.33 17.19
N SER A 20 9.12 -7.28 16.49
CA SER A 20 8.62 -7.38 15.13
C SER A 20 9.62 -8.04 14.17
N TRP A 21 10.90 -7.70 14.28
CA TRP A 21 11.93 -8.31 13.43
C TRP A 21 12.12 -9.81 13.69
N GLU A 22 12.03 -10.24 14.94
CA GLU A 22 12.15 -11.66 15.30
C GLU A 22 10.98 -12.46 14.71
N VAL A 23 9.76 -11.88 14.75
CA VAL A 23 8.58 -12.48 14.12
C VAL A 23 8.77 -12.62 12.61
N ILE A 24 9.28 -11.59 11.93
CA ILE A 24 9.54 -11.63 10.48
C ILE A 24 10.57 -12.72 10.15
N LYS A 25 11.65 -12.83 10.90
CA LYS A 25 12.65 -13.89 10.72
C LYS A 25 12.06 -15.28 10.88
N LYS A 26 11.19 -15.47 11.86
CA LYS A 26 10.50 -16.74 12.08
C LYS A 26 9.60 -17.07 10.88
N LEU A 27 8.77 -16.15 10.44
CA LEU A 27 7.90 -16.34 9.26
C LEU A 27 8.71 -16.68 8.00
N HIS A 28 9.84 -16.00 7.79
CA HIS A 28 10.75 -16.33 6.69
C HIS A 28 11.34 -17.75 6.83
N SER A 29 11.78 -18.16 8.04
CA SER A 29 12.32 -19.51 8.22
C SER A 29 11.29 -20.63 7.99
N GLU A 30 10.01 -20.35 8.24
CA GLU A 30 8.90 -21.26 7.99
C GLU A 30 8.49 -21.32 6.51
N ASN A 31 8.69 -20.21 5.77
CA ASN A 31 8.28 -20.07 4.35
C ASN A 31 9.33 -19.29 3.54
N PRO A 32 10.54 -19.82 3.36
CA PRO A 32 11.68 -19.07 2.80
C PRO A 32 11.47 -18.61 1.34
N ASP A 33 10.70 -19.36 0.57
CA ASP A 33 10.45 -19.07 -0.84
C ASP A 33 9.45 -17.92 -1.04
N ASN A 34 8.51 -17.75 -0.10
CA ASN A 34 7.40 -16.81 -0.26
C ASN A 34 7.49 -15.61 0.68
N VAL A 35 8.20 -15.70 1.80
CA VAL A 35 8.26 -14.64 2.80
C VAL A 35 9.65 -14.03 2.84
N HIS A 36 9.74 -12.73 2.65
CA HIS A 36 11.00 -11.97 2.67
C HIS A 36 10.92 -10.83 3.70
N GLY A 37 12.06 -10.47 4.29
CA GLY A 37 12.17 -9.38 5.24
C GLY A 37 13.23 -8.37 4.83
N ILE A 38 12.91 -7.07 4.97
CA ILE A 38 13.85 -5.96 4.86
C ILE A 38 13.87 -5.25 6.22
N LYS A 39 15.04 -5.05 6.81
CA LYS A 39 15.18 -4.34 8.09
C LYS A 39 16.00 -3.08 7.93
N PHE A 40 15.44 -1.94 8.32
CA PHE A 40 16.19 -0.71 8.46
C PHE A 40 16.85 -0.63 9.84
N ARG A 41 18.01 0.01 9.91
CA ARG A 41 18.73 0.22 11.18
C ARG A 41 18.03 1.23 12.10
N ARG A 42 17.23 2.13 11.53
CA ARG A 42 16.43 3.15 12.23
C ARG A 42 15.20 3.47 11.41
N ASN A 43 14.25 4.19 11.99
CA ASN A 43 13.09 4.68 11.27
C ASN A 43 13.52 5.72 10.20
N HIS A 44 13.09 5.49 8.96
CA HIS A 44 13.30 6.36 7.79
C HIS A 44 11.98 6.88 7.23
N GLY A 45 10.84 6.36 7.70
CA GLY A 45 9.50 6.72 7.26
C GLY A 45 8.95 5.83 6.15
N LYS A 46 7.67 6.03 5.87
CA LYS A 46 6.87 5.15 4.99
C LYS A 46 7.36 5.14 3.53
N SER A 47 7.80 6.28 3.00
CA SER A 47 8.23 6.37 1.61
C SER A 47 9.47 5.53 1.31
N PRO A 48 10.57 5.62 2.06
CA PRO A 48 11.72 4.72 1.89
C PRO A 48 11.36 3.24 2.09
N ALA A 49 10.47 2.94 3.03
CA ALA A 49 10.01 1.57 3.24
C ALA A 49 9.27 1.02 2.00
N LEU A 50 8.34 1.80 1.44
CA LEU A 50 7.65 1.43 0.20
C LEU A 50 8.61 1.30 -0.97
N TYR A 51 9.55 2.25 -1.13
CA TYR A 51 10.55 2.21 -2.21
C TYR A 51 11.36 0.90 -2.17
N CYS A 52 11.92 0.54 -1.02
CA CYS A 52 12.67 -0.71 -0.88
C CYS A 52 11.80 -1.95 -1.13
N GLY A 53 10.53 -1.93 -0.69
CA GLY A 53 9.57 -2.98 -1.00
C GLY A 53 9.29 -3.09 -2.49
N PHE A 54 9.08 -1.98 -3.18
CA PHE A 54 8.86 -1.90 -4.63
C PHE A 54 10.06 -2.39 -5.44
N GLU A 55 11.28 -2.03 -5.02
CA GLU A 55 12.49 -2.52 -5.66
C GLU A 55 12.62 -4.04 -5.55
N LYS A 56 12.29 -4.61 -4.40
CA LYS A 56 12.38 -6.05 -4.15
C LYS A 56 11.27 -6.84 -4.83
N ALA A 57 10.07 -6.26 -5.01
CA ALA A 57 8.90 -6.94 -5.54
C ALA A 57 9.11 -7.46 -6.97
N GLN A 58 8.72 -8.72 -7.21
CA GLN A 58 8.87 -9.43 -8.49
C GLN A 58 7.52 -9.78 -9.13
N GLY A 59 6.44 -9.83 -8.34
CA GLY A 59 5.11 -10.16 -8.83
C GLY A 59 4.56 -9.18 -9.87
N ASP A 60 3.73 -9.65 -10.81
CA ASP A 60 3.08 -8.81 -11.83
C ASP A 60 2.11 -7.80 -11.22
N VAL A 61 1.47 -8.17 -10.11
CA VAL A 61 0.60 -7.31 -9.30
C VAL A 61 1.23 -7.14 -7.93
N VAL A 62 1.40 -5.92 -7.50
CA VAL A 62 1.95 -5.59 -6.18
C VAL A 62 0.88 -4.92 -5.34
N ILE A 63 0.68 -5.41 -4.12
CA ILE A 63 -0.31 -4.88 -3.19
C ILE A 63 0.41 -4.40 -1.93
N THR A 64 0.20 -3.14 -1.57
CA THR A 64 0.69 -2.58 -0.31
C THR A 64 -0.39 -2.65 0.76
N MET A 65 0.01 -2.96 1.99
CA MET A 65 -0.87 -3.02 3.15
C MET A 65 -0.12 -2.57 4.41
N ASP A 66 -0.78 -1.83 5.27
CA ASP A 66 -0.23 -1.48 6.58
C ASP A 66 -0.36 -2.68 7.55
N ALA A 67 0.69 -2.97 8.33
CA ALA A 67 0.74 -4.12 9.23
C ALA A 67 0.10 -3.84 10.61
N ASP A 68 -0.87 -2.93 10.68
CA ASP A 68 -1.55 -2.54 11.91
C ASP A 68 -2.95 -3.18 12.10
N LEU A 69 -3.25 -4.15 11.25
CA LEU A 69 -4.52 -4.92 11.23
C LEU A 69 -5.77 -4.06 11.00
N GLN A 70 -5.63 -2.86 10.45
CA GLN A 70 -6.77 -2.03 10.08
C GLN A 70 -7.34 -2.36 8.70
N ASP A 71 -6.50 -2.84 7.79
CA ASP A 71 -6.90 -3.29 6.45
C ASP A 71 -7.15 -4.80 6.45
N SER A 72 -8.20 -5.25 5.74
CA SER A 72 -8.53 -6.68 5.64
C SER A 72 -7.82 -7.35 4.46
N PRO A 73 -7.13 -8.49 4.66
CA PRO A 73 -6.59 -9.30 3.57
C PRO A 73 -7.67 -9.81 2.59
N ASP A 74 -8.93 -9.89 3.00
CA ASP A 74 -10.05 -10.32 2.15
C ASP A 74 -10.29 -9.39 0.95
N GLU A 75 -9.73 -8.19 0.98
CA GLU A 75 -9.79 -7.23 -0.13
C GLU A 75 -8.80 -7.56 -1.27
N ILE A 76 -7.78 -8.39 -0.99
CA ILE A 76 -6.69 -8.71 -1.92
C ILE A 76 -7.19 -9.36 -3.23
N PRO A 77 -8.07 -10.38 -3.20
CA PRO A 77 -8.52 -11.04 -4.43
C PRO A 77 -9.18 -10.07 -5.41
N GLU A 78 -10.02 -9.18 -4.92
CA GLU A 78 -10.71 -8.22 -5.77
C GLU A 78 -9.78 -7.13 -6.30
N LEU A 79 -8.85 -6.63 -5.48
CA LEU A 79 -7.82 -5.69 -5.92
C LEU A 79 -6.94 -6.31 -7.02
N TYR A 80 -6.56 -7.58 -6.85
CA TYR A 80 -5.82 -8.34 -7.86
C TYR A 80 -6.61 -8.45 -9.17
N ARG A 81 -7.90 -8.81 -9.08
CA ARG A 81 -8.79 -8.94 -10.24
C ARG A 81 -8.90 -7.63 -11.02
N MET A 82 -9.07 -6.50 -10.32
CA MET A 82 -9.15 -5.18 -10.95
C MET A 82 -7.87 -4.84 -11.73
N ILE A 83 -6.70 -5.17 -11.21
CA ILE A 83 -5.43 -4.96 -11.92
C ILE A 83 -5.30 -5.93 -13.11
N LYS A 84 -5.50 -7.24 -12.86
CA LYS A 84 -5.15 -8.29 -13.84
C LYS A 84 -6.19 -8.45 -14.94
N GLU A 85 -7.48 -8.38 -14.59
CA GLU A 85 -8.58 -8.64 -15.53
C GLU A 85 -9.21 -7.36 -16.07
N GLU A 86 -9.40 -6.35 -15.22
CA GLU A 86 -9.96 -5.08 -15.68
C GLU A 86 -8.89 -4.12 -16.23
N GLY A 87 -7.60 -4.44 -16.06
CA GLY A 87 -6.48 -3.70 -16.64
C GLY A 87 -6.25 -2.32 -16.02
N TYR A 88 -6.56 -2.14 -14.73
CA TYR A 88 -6.16 -0.93 -14.01
C TYR A 88 -4.64 -0.89 -13.85
N ASP A 89 -4.07 0.30 -13.94
CA ASP A 89 -2.66 0.53 -13.63
C ASP A 89 -2.43 0.61 -12.12
N LEU A 90 -3.37 1.26 -11.42
CA LEU A 90 -3.37 1.43 -9.97
C LEU A 90 -4.81 1.43 -9.44
N VAL A 91 -5.05 0.74 -8.33
CA VAL A 91 -6.30 0.81 -7.58
C VAL A 91 -6.00 1.19 -6.15
N SER A 92 -6.60 2.27 -5.65
CA SER A 92 -6.52 2.69 -4.25
C SER A 92 -7.71 2.20 -3.45
N GLY A 93 -7.50 1.74 -2.24
CA GLY A 93 -8.59 1.55 -1.31
C GLY A 93 -9.25 2.88 -0.93
N TYR A 94 -10.55 2.85 -0.69
CA TYR A 94 -11.32 3.97 -0.14
C TYR A 94 -11.98 3.55 1.17
N LYS A 95 -11.51 4.13 2.27
CA LYS A 95 -12.06 3.91 3.60
C LYS A 95 -13.29 4.80 3.81
N GLN A 96 -14.46 4.34 3.33
CA GLN A 96 -15.70 5.13 3.39
C GLN A 96 -16.15 5.41 4.83
N LYS A 97 -16.03 4.41 5.73
CA LYS A 97 -16.21 4.57 7.16
C LYS A 97 -14.85 4.58 7.85
N ARG A 98 -14.47 5.69 8.44
CA ARG A 98 -13.23 5.83 9.20
C ARG A 98 -13.55 5.85 10.68
N TYR A 99 -12.80 5.07 11.45
CA TYR A 99 -12.84 5.06 12.91
C TYR A 99 -11.78 6.00 13.52
N ASP A 100 -11.16 6.83 12.70
CA ASP A 100 -10.14 7.79 13.13
C ASP A 100 -10.77 8.99 13.84
N PRO A 101 -10.07 9.61 14.83
CA PRO A 101 -10.51 10.84 15.49
C PRO A 101 -10.72 11.99 14.50
N LEU A 102 -11.64 12.90 14.82
CA LEU A 102 -11.96 14.08 14.00
C LEU A 102 -10.72 14.94 13.69
N SER A 103 -9.78 15.02 14.63
CA SER A 103 -8.50 15.73 14.46
C SER A 103 -7.64 15.21 13.32
N LYS A 104 -7.78 13.92 12.93
CA LYS A 104 -7.11 13.32 11.78
C LYS A 104 -7.97 13.36 10.52
N THR A 105 -9.29 13.30 10.68
CA THR A 105 -10.23 13.21 9.55
C THR A 105 -10.33 14.53 8.77
N ILE A 106 -10.36 15.69 9.45
CA ILE A 106 -10.49 17.01 8.80
C ILE A 106 -9.26 17.34 7.94
N PRO A 107 -8.01 17.24 8.45
CA PRO A 107 -6.82 17.46 7.63
C PRO A 107 -6.75 16.51 6.42
N THR A 108 -7.17 15.25 6.61
CA THR A 108 -7.19 14.27 5.51
C THR A 108 -8.17 14.64 4.40
N LYS A 109 -9.37 15.14 4.76
CA LYS A 109 -10.36 15.59 3.76
C LYS A 109 -9.84 16.77 2.95
N LEU A 110 -9.23 17.76 3.61
CA LEU A 110 -8.64 18.92 2.94
C LEU A 110 -7.48 18.51 2.03
N PHE A 111 -6.60 17.63 2.51
CA PHE A 111 -5.52 17.07 1.72
C PHE A 111 -6.05 16.36 0.46
N ASN A 112 -7.04 15.47 0.60
CA ASN A 112 -7.62 14.73 -0.52
C ASN A 112 -8.30 15.65 -1.54
N ALA A 113 -8.98 16.70 -1.09
CA ALA A 113 -9.59 17.69 -1.98
C ALA A 113 -8.53 18.44 -2.81
N THR A 114 -7.44 18.89 -2.16
CA THR A 114 -6.31 19.55 -2.81
C THR A 114 -5.58 18.60 -3.77
N ALA A 115 -5.31 17.37 -3.33
CA ALA A 115 -4.65 16.35 -4.13
C ALA A 115 -5.44 16.02 -5.41
N ARG A 116 -6.77 15.90 -5.33
CA ARG A 116 -7.65 15.73 -6.50
C ARG A 116 -7.54 16.89 -7.48
N ARG A 117 -7.54 18.11 -6.97
CA ARG A 117 -7.48 19.31 -7.81
C ARG A 117 -6.15 19.42 -8.54
N VAL A 118 -5.05 19.17 -7.84
CA VAL A 118 -3.68 19.27 -8.40
C VAL A 118 -3.38 18.11 -9.33
N SER A 119 -3.75 16.88 -8.95
CA SER A 119 -3.48 15.68 -9.77
C SER A 119 -4.39 15.55 -10.98
N GLY A 120 -5.58 16.18 -10.96
CA GLY A 120 -6.62 15.96 -11.96
C GLY A 120 -7.21 14.54 -11.96
N ILE A 121 -7.01 13.75 -10.89
CA ILE A 121 -7.58 12.41 -10.71
C ILE A 121 -8.92 12.57 -9.99
N LYS A 122 -10.00 12.72 -10.77
CA LYS A 122 -11.32 13.08 -10.23
C LYS A 122 -12.02 11.95 -9.47
N ASN A 123 -11.76 10.72 -9.85
CA ASN A 123 -12.40 9.50 -9.33
C ASN A 123 -11.72 8.90 -8.10
N LEU A 124 -10.76 9.58 -7.49
CA LEU A 124 -10.06 9.13 -6.29
C LEU A 124 -10.43 9.98 -5.09
N HIS A 125 -11.04 9.36 -4.07
CA HIS A 125 -11.49 10.03 -2.85
C HIS A 125 -10.46 9.95 -1.72
N ASP A 126 -9.65 8.88 -1.69
CA ASP A 126 -8.66 8.63 -0.64
C ASP A 126 -7.25 8.38 -1.19
N PHE A 127 -6.44 9.42 -1.25
CA PHE A 127 -5.03 9.32 -1.62
C PHE A 127 -4.16 8.67 -0.53
N ASN A 128 -4.60 8.77 0.74
CA ASN A 128 -3.83 8.34 1.91
C ASN A 128 -4.05 6.87 2.30
N CYS A 129 -4.95 6.14 1.65
CA CYS A 129 -5.16 4.73 1.97
C CYS A 129 -3.86 3.94 1.79
N GLY A 130 -3.47 3.14 2.79
CA GLY A 130 -2.28 2.28 2.72
C GLY A 130 -2.50 1.08 1.80
N LEU A 131 -3.74 0.58 1.75
CA LEU A 131 -4.11 -0.53 0.90
C LEU A 131 -4.27 -0.07 -0.55
N LYS A 132 -3.34 -0.46 -1.40
CA LYS A 132 -3.33 -0.15 -2.84
C LYS A 132 -2.80 -1.33 -3.62
N ALA A 133 -3.31 -1.52 -4.83
CA ALA A 133 -2.78 -2.47 -5.81
C ALA A 133 -2.19 -1.73 -7.00
N TYR A 134 -1.14 -2.29 -7.57
CA TYR A 134 -0.38 -1.71 -8.68
C TYR A 134 0.00 -2.79 -9.68
N ARG A 135 0.05 -2.43 -10.94
CA ARG A 135 0.83 -3.17 -11.92
C ARG A 135 2.32 -3.01 -11.60
N LYS A 136 3.11 -4.04 -11.86
CA LYS A 136 4.57 -4.03 -11.66
C LYS A 136 5.25 -2.84 -12.34
N GLU A 137 4.83 -2.52 -13.56
CA GLU A 137 5.40 -1.43 -14.34
C GLU A 137 5.23 -0.08 -13.64
N VAL A 138 4.12 0.13 -12.94
CA VAL A 138 3.87 1.38 -12.18
C VAL A 138 4.93 1.57 -11.11
N ILE A 139 5.11 0.56 -10.24
CA ILE A 139 6.04 0.67 -9.11
C ILE A 139 7.50 0.75 -9.55
N LYS A 140 7.83 0.17 -10.72
CA LYS A 140 9.19 0.23 -11.29
C LYS A 140 9.47 1.53 -12.06
N SER A 141 8.44 2.34 -12.33
CA SER A 141 8.57 3.62 -13.07
C SER A 141 8.48 4.85 -12.17
N ILE A 142 8.24 4.69 -10.87
CA ILE A 142 8.12 5.82 -9.94
C ILE A 142 9.14 5.74 -8.82
N GLU A 143 9.65 6.91 -8.42
CA GLU A 143 10.49 7.03 -7.22
C GLU A 143 9.65 7.60 -6.07
N VAL A 144 9.72 6.96 -4.89
CA VAL A 144 8.94 7.34 -3.71
C VAL A 144 9.90 7.76 -2.59
N TYR A 145 10.00 9.07 -2.34
CA TYR A 145 10.87 9.64 -1.32
C TYR A 145 10.14 10.69 -0.46
N GLY A 146 10.72 11.11 0.65
CA GLY A 146 10.11 12.10 1.56
C GLY A 146 8.69 11.69 1.97
N GLU A 147 7.70 12.55 1.74
CA GLU A 147 6.28 12.29 2.00
C GLU A 147 5.50 11.84 0.74
N MET A 148 6.21 11.41 -0.31
CA MET A 148 5.60 11.10 -1.62
C MET A 148 4.72 9.84 -1.61
N HIS A 149 4.76 9.01 -0.56
CA HIS A 149 3.86 7.87 -0.41
C HIS A 149 2.37 8.25 -0.51
N ARG A 150 2.01 9.50 -0.17
CA ARG A 150 0.65 10.03 -0.30
C ARG A 150 0.29 10.43 -1.73
N TYR A 151 1.28 10.64 -2.55
CA TYR A 151 1.15 11.13 -3.93
C TYR A 151 1.40 10.05 -4.97
N ILE A 152 1.52 8.77 -4.58
CA ILE A 152 1.77 7.66 -5.51
C ILE A 152 0.79 7.66 -6.70
N PRO A 153 -0.54 7.89 -6.53
CA PRO A 153 -1.43 7.97 -7.70
C PRO A 153 -1.09 9.11 -8.65
N TYR A 154 -0.62 10.25 -8.13
CA TYR A 154 -0.15 11.36 -8.94
C TYR A 154 1.17 11.03 -9.67
N LEU A 155 2.12 10.38 -8.98
CA LEU A 155 3.38 9.93 -9.59
C LEU A 155 3.11 8.93 -10.71
N ALA A 156 2.21 7.97 -10.48
CA ALA A 156 1.80 7.01 -11.51
C ALA A 156 1.21 7.72 -12.73
N LYS A 157 0.29 8.67 -12.52
CA LYS A 157 -0.29 9.46 -13.62
C LYS A 157 0.76 10.25 -14.40
N ASN A 158 1.70 10.88 -13.71
CA ASN A 158 2.82 11.61 -14.33
C ASN A 158 3.75 10.69 -15.14
N ALA A 159 3.91 9.45 -14.72
CA ALA A 159 4.65 8.42 -15.45
C ALA A 159 3.86 7.81 -16.62
N GLY A 160 2.65 8.31 -16.91
CA GLY A 160 1.83 7.87 -18.05
C GLY A 160 0.78 6.81 -17.74
N PHE A 161 0.65 6.36 -16.50
CA PHE A 161 -0.35 5.38 -16.08
C PHE A 161 -1.67 6.08 -15.73
N ASN A 162 -2.64 5.98 -16.62
CA ASN A 162 -3.86 6.80 -16.56
C ASN A 162 -5.09 6.05 -16.04
N LYS A 163 -5.08 4.71 -16.09
CA LYS A 163 -6.22 3.91 -15.61
C LYS A 163 -6.13 3.67 -14.10
N ILE A 164 -6.41 4.74 -13.35
CA ILE A 164 -6.39 4.75 -11.88
C ILE A 164 -7.81 4.60 -11.37
N GLY A 165 -8.03 3.59 -10.51
CA GLY A 165 -9.31 3.26 -9.91
C GLY A 165 -9.32 3.37 -8.40
N GLU A 166 -10.51 3.26 -7.84
CA GLU A 166 -10.74 3.22 -6.39
C GLU A 166 -11.72 2.10 -6.04
N LYS A 167 -11.46 1.42 -4.94
CA LYS A 167 -12.33 0.37 -4.39
C LYS A 167 -12.69 0.71 -2.94
N VAL A 168 -13.98 0.69 -2.61
CA VAL A 168 -14.41 0.76 -1.21
C VAL A 168 -13.89 -0.47 -0.47
N VAL A 169 -13.12 -0.25 0.61
CA VAL A 169 -12.51 -1.31 1.41
C VAL A 169 -12.97 -1.24 2.85
N GLN A 170 -13.00 -2.39 3.51
CA GLN A 170 -13.29 -2.47 4.93
C GLN A 170 -12.14 -1.88 5.74
N HIS A 171 -12.49 -1.12 6.76
CA HIS A 171 -11.52 -0.55 7.70
C HIS A 171 -11.91 -0.93 9.12
N GLN A 172 -10.99 -1.50 9.86
CA GLN A 172 -11.18 -1.90 11.25
C GLN A 172 -10.57 -0.87 12.21
N ALA A 173 -11.12 -0.79 13.41
CA ALA A 173 -10.48 -0.01 14.47
C ALA A 173 -9.10 -0.60 14.79
N ARG A 174 -8.11 0.28 15.02
CA ARG A 174 -6.76 -0.15 15.38
C ARG A 174 -6.79 -0.96 16.67
N LYS A 175 -6.19 -2.15 16.64
CA LYS A 175 -6.10 -3.04 17.82
C LYS A 175 -4.76 -2.89 18.54
N TYR A 176 -3.69 -2.54 17.83
CA TYR A 176 -2.31 -2.48 18.35
C TYR A 176 -1.58 -1.25 17.82
N GLY A 177 -0.54 -0.81 18.54
CA GLY A 177 0.29 0.34 18.18
C GLY A 177 -0.27 1.69 18.70
N LYS A 178 0.55 2.75 18.56
CA LYS A 178 0.23 4.13 18.96
C LYS A 178 -0.48 4.89 17.85
#